data_3c6a12f49ec9628611ac85aa022ef923
#
_entry.id   3c6a12f49ec9628611ac85aa022ef923
#
_cell.length_a   1.000
_cell.length_b   1.000
_cell.length_c   1.000
_cell.angle_alpha   90.00
_cell.angle_beta   90.00
_cell.angle_gamma   90.00
#
_symmetry.space_group_name_H-M   'P 1'
#
loop_
_entity.id
_entity.type
_entity.pdbx_description
1 polymer ?
#
loop_
_entity_poly.entity_id
_entity_poly.type
_entity_poly.pdbx_seq_one_letter_code
_entity_poly.pdbx_strand_id
1 'polypeptide(L)'
;TGSEKNCYIDADIGDVWEEYKPLVKNVKFDNKGRGIANVRWVTGESSVSQGCSLRYVILLQRNTFEKEVVQKIDSHRALEYLMSADLCNPHQTVRDPFRSTLRANFFKKLFEQCEVYMVNTTGTPQETQAAIRKIVGVE
;
A
#
# COMPACT_ATOMS: atom_id res chain seq x y z
N THR A 1 -4.73 6.98 13.55
CA THR A 1 -5.96 7.12 12.76
C THR A 1 -5.57 7.53 11.35
N GLY A 2 -5.80 6.65 10.37
CA GLY A 2 -5.65 7.01 8.98
C GLY A 2 -6.72 8.03 8.61
N SER A 3 -6.31 9.24 8.24
CA SER A 3 -7.24 10.31 7.85
C SER A 3 -7.29 10.52 6.33
N GLU A 4 -6.47 9.78 5.59
CA GLU A 4 -6.29 10.04 4.17
C GLU A 4 -7.47 9.51 3.36
N LYS A 5 -8.25 10.46 2.87
CA LYS A 5 -9.32 10.22 1.90
C LYS A 5 -8.79 10.27 0.46
N ASN A 6 -7.60 10.82 0.30
CA ASN A 6 -6.96 11.04 -0.98
C ASN A 6 -5.90 9.98 -1.21
N CYS A 7 -5.83 9.49 -2.42
CA CYS A 7 -4.75 8.62 -2.89
C CYS A 7 -4.13 9.19 -4.17
N TYR A 8 -2.88 8.86 -4.39
CA TYR A 8 -2.25 9.09 -5.68
C TYR A 8 -2.72 8.00 -6.64
N ILE A 9 -3.08 8.41 -7.85
CA ILE A 9 -3.41 7.51 -8.95
C ILE A 9 -2.56 7.86 -10.16
N ASP A 10 -2.27 6.87 -10.96
CA ASP A 10 -1.61 7.05 -12.26
C ASP A 10 -2.66 7.26 -13.34
N ALA A 11 -2.29 7.97 -14.42
CA ALA A 11 -3.22 8.33 -15.48
C ALA A 11 -3.75 7.12 -16.25
N ASP A 12 -3.00 6.03 -16.26
CA ASP A 12 -3.33 4.76 -16.93
C ASP A 12 -4.19 3.80 -16.10
N ILE A 13 -4.58 4.19 -14.87
CA ILE A 13 -5.40 3.32 -14.01
C ILE A 13 -6.71 2.90 -14.69
N GLY A 14 -7.28 3.77 -15.53
CA GLY A 14 -8.48 3.47 -16.29
C GLY A 14 -8.28 2.45 -17.42
N ASP A 15 -7.04 2.21 -17.85
CA ASP A 15 -6.69 1.18 -18.84
C ASP A 15 -6.53 -0.19 -18.17
N VAL A 16 -6.15 -0.18 -16.90
CA VAL A 16 -6.04 -1.40 -16.06
C VAL A 16 -7.42 -1.81 -15.51
N TRP A 17 -8.20 -0.82 -15.07
CA TRP A 17 -9.48 -1.00 -14.39
C TRP A 17 -10.53 -0.07 -15.02
N GLU A 18 -11.42 -0.63 -15.83
CA GLU A 18 -12.39 0.15 -16.61
C GLU A 18 -13.32 1.01 -15.74
N GLU A 19 -13.66 0.53 -14.56
CA GLU A 19 -14.49 1.22 -13.58
C GLU A 19 -13.90 2.56 -13.08
N TYR A 20 -12.58 2.76 -13.24
CA TYR A 20 -11.90 4.00 -12.85
C TYR A 20 -11.78 5.03 -13.99
N LYS A 21 -12.21 4.70 -15.22
CA LYS A 21 -12.22 5.66 -16.34
C LYS A 21 -12.94 6.98 -16.03
N PRO A 22 -14.11 6.97 -15.35
CA PRO A 22 -14.80 8.21 -14.97
C PRO A 22 -13.98 9.06 -13.97
N LEU A 23 -13.22 8.41 -13.09
CA LEU A 23 -12.38 9.09 -12.11
C LEU A 23 -11.24 9.84 -12.80
N VAL A 24 -10.56 9.17 -13.74
CA VAL A 24 -9.42 9.74 -14.49
C VAL A 24 -9.82 11.04 -15.20
N LYS A 25 -11.03 11.12 -15.75
CA LYS A 25 -11.53 12.32 -16.44
C LYS A 25 -11.63 13.57 -15.54
N ASN A 26 -11.77 13.38 -14.24
CA ASN A 26 -11.99 14.46 -13.28
C ASN A 26 -10.74 14.82 -12.46
N VAL A 27 -9.63 14.12 -12.69
CA VAL A 27 -8.37 14.34 -11.97
C VAL A 27 -7.39 15.11 -12.82
N LYS A 28 -6.72 16.10 -12.23
CA LYS A 28 -5.60 16.78 -12.86
C LYS A 28 -4.33 16.00 -12.59
N PHE A 29 -3.66 15.60 -13.67
CA PHE A 29 -2.41 14.87 -13.60
C PHE A 29 -1.21 15.82 -13.74
N ASP A 30 -0.13 15.51 -13.02
CA ASP A 30 1.14 16.19 -13.18
C ASP A 30 1.88 15.72 -14.46
N ASN A 31 3.05 16.30 -14.72
CA ASN A 31 3.88 15.95 -15.88
C ASN A 31 4.48 14.51 -15.81
N LYS A 32 4.29 13.81 -14.70
CA LYS A 32 4.67 12.40 -14.51
C LYS A 32 3.47 11.46 -14.59
N GLY A 33 2.30 11.97 -14.98
CA GLY A 33 1.07 11.18 -15.05
C GLY A 33 0.47 10.83 -13.71
N ARG A 34 0.79 11.54 -12.62
CA ARG A 34 0.27 11.29 -11.27
C ARG A 34 -0.76 12.34 -10.90
N GLY A 35 -1.87 11.90 -10.35
CA GLY A 35 -2.93 12.75 -9.86
C GLY A 35 -3.39 12.39 -8.46
N ILE A 36 -4.18 13.26 -7.85
CA ILE A 36 -4.76 13.04 -6.52
C ILE A 36 -6.26 12.81 -6.69
N ALA A 37 -6.74 11.67 -6.25
CA ALA A 37 -8.17 11.33 -6.22
C ALA A 37 -8.66 11.13 -4.80
N ASN A 38 -9.89 11.53 -4.54
CA ASN A 38 -10.56 11.19 -3.29
C ASN A 38 -11.25 9.83 -3.48
N VAL A 39 -10.91 8.85 -2.65
CA VAL A 39 -11.47 7.49 -2.72
C VAL A 39 -13.00 7.49 -2.67
N ARG A 40 -13.61 8.41 -1.92
CA ARG A 40 -15.07 8.53 -1.82
C ARG A 40 -15.79 8.87 -3.12
N TRP A 41 -15.08 9.47 -4.08
CA TRP A 41 -15.67 9.76 -5.41
C TRP A 41 -15.97 8.48 -6.20
N VAL A 42 -15.27 7.39 -5.87
CA VAL A 42 -15.44 6.09 -6.54
C VAL A 42 -16.32 5.16 -5.71
N THR A 43 -16.05 5.09 -4.40
CA THR A 43 -16.62 4.05 -3.53
C THR A 43 -17.80 4.54 -2.68
N GLY A 44 -18.08 5.85 -2.69
CA GLY A 44 -19.12 6.48 -1.89
C GLY A 44 -18.71 6.71 -0.43
N GLU A 45 -19.52 7.49 0.27
CA GLU A 45 -19.26 7.88 1.67
C GLU A 45 -19.32 6.68 2.64
N SER A 46 -20.13 5.67 2.35
CA SER A 46 -20.29 4.46 3.18
C SER A 46 -19.06 3.57 3.22
N SER A 47 -18.10 3.75 2.30
CA SER A 47 -16.86 2.98 2.26
C SER A 47 -15.82 3.43 3.29
N VAL A 48 -16.09 4.51 4.03
CA VAL A 48 -15.16 5.07 5.01
C VAL A 48 -15.63 4.79 6.42
N SER A 49 -14.85 4.03 7.18
CA SER A 49 -15.10 3.77 8.60
C SER A 49 -14.44 4.82 9.49
N GLN A 50 -15.07 5.12 10.64
CA GLN A 50 -14.48 5.99 11.67
C GLN A 50 -13.33 5.34 12.42
N GLY A 51 -13.27 4.01 12.41
CA GLY A 51 -12.19 3.25 13.00
C GLY A 51 -12.27 1.78 12.57
N CYS A 52 -11.12 1.13 12.50
CA CYS A 52 -11.03 -0.29 12.21
C CYS A 52 -9.82 -0.89 12.93
N SER A 53 -9.86 -2.20 13.16
CA SER A 53 -8.70 -2.97 13.58
C SER A 53 -7.87 -3.35 12.35
N LEU A 54 -6.58 -3.11 12.40
CA LEU A 54 -5.67 -3.55 11.35
C LEU A 54 -5.30 -5.02 11.63
N ARG A 55 -5.64 -5.91 10.70
CA ARG A 55 -5.35 -7.35 10.82
C ARG A 55 -4.20 -7.78 9.92
N TYR A 56 -4.14 -7.23 8.73
CA TYR A 56 -3.15 -7.60 7.73
C TYR A 56 -2.30 -6.40 7.33
N VAL A 57 -1.02 -6.63 7.16
CA VAL A 57 -0.10 -5.70 6.50
C VAL A 57 0.48 -6.41 5.28
N ILE A 58 0.35 -5.79 4.12
CA ILE A 58 0.85 -6.33 2.86
C ILE A 58 1.96 -5.41 2.36
N LEU A 59 3.17 -5.94 2.33
CA LEU A 59 4.33 -5.27 1.77
C LEU A 59 4.47 -5.71 0.31
N LEU A 60 4.52 -4.75 -0.59
CA LEU A 60 4.71 -5.01 -2.02
C LEU A 60 6.19 -4.94 -2.35
N GLN A 61 6.67 -5.93 -3.09
CA GLN A 61 8.02 -5.92 -3.68
C GLN A 61 7.94 -6.27 -5.16
N ARG A 62 8.95 -5.87 -5.92
CA ARG A 62 9.14 -6.32 -7.29
C ARG A 62 10.52 -6.96 -7.41
N ASN A 63 10.55 -8.28 -7.31
CA ASN A 63 11.78 -9.07 -7.36
C ASN A 63 11.61 -10.18 -8.41
N THR A 64 12.32 -10.03 -9.54
CA THR A 64 12.27 -10.99 -10.66
C THR A 64 12.96 -12.31 -10.36
N PHE A 65 13.79 -12.37 -9.31
CA PHE A 65 14.46 -13.59 -8.87
C PHE A 65 13.64 -14.43 -7.90
N GLU A 66 12.61 -13.81 -7.29
CA GLU A 66 11.70 -14.48 -6.37
C GLU A 66 10.54 -15.13 -7.13
N LYS A 67 10.39 -16.44 -6.97
CA LYS A 67 9.35 -17.23 -7.64
C LYS A 67 8.03 -17.24 -6.86
N GLU A 68 8.11 -17.07 -5.55
CA GLU A 68 6.94 -17.11 -4.69
C GLU A 68 6.21 -15.77 -4.74
N VAL A 69 4.94 -15.81 -5.13
CA VAL A 69 4.12 -14.59 -5.27
C VAL A 69 3.70 -14.04 -3.92
N VAL A 70 3.41 -14.92 -2.94
CA VAL A 70 2.91 -14.53 -1.60
C VAL A 70 3.71 -15.26 -0.54
N GLN A 71 4.35 -14.52 0.35
CA GLN A 71 5.06 -15.04 1.51
C GLN A 71 4.50 -14.44 2.79
N LYS A 72 4.09 -15.28 3.74
CA LYS A 72 3.87 -14.82 5.11
C LYS A 72 5.22 -14.65 5.78
N ILE A 73 5.49 -13.48 6.33
CA ILE A 73 6.77 -13.14 6.96
C ILE A 73 6.58 -12.76 8.42
N ASP A 74 7.59 -12.97 9.23
CA ASP A 74 7.59 -12.55 10.62
C ASP A 74 7.82 -11.03 10.78
N SER A 75 7.56 -10.54 11.99
CA SER A 75 7.67 -9.11 12.30
C SER A 75 9.10 -8.57 12.17
N HIS A 76 10.11 -9.38 12.42
CA HIS A 76 11.51 -8.97 12.31
C HIS A 76 11.89 -8.74 10.85
N ARG A 77 11.61 -9.72 9.98
CA ARG A 77 11.86 -9.62 8.53
C ARG A 77 11.07 -8.47 7.89
N ALA A 78 9.83 -8.27 8.35
CA ALA A 78 9.01 -7.15 7.89
C ALA A 78 9.63 -5.79 8.24
N LEU A 79 10.11 -5.64 9.47
CA LEU A 79 10.76 -4.42 9.92
C LEU A 79 12.08 -4.18 9.18
N GLU A 80 12.90 -5.19 9.03
CA GLU A 80 14.16 -5.12 8.28
C GLU A 80 13.91 -4.67 6.83
N TYR A 81 12.94 -5.27 6.15
CA TYR A 81 12.56 -4.86 4.79
C TYR A 81 12.09 -3.41 4.73
N LEU A 82 11.20 -3.01 5.62
CA LEU A 82 10.67 -1.63 5.67
C LEU A 82 11.76 -0.60 5.92
N MET A 83 12.70 -0.91 6.81
CA MET A 83 13.79 0.00 7.15
C MET A 83 14.84 0.07 6.05
N SER A 84 15.22 -1.07 5.44
CA SER A 84 16.22 -1.13 4.37
C SER A 84 15.73 -0.49 3.07
N ALA A 85 14.46 -0.70 2.72
CA ALA A 85 13.83 -0.10 1.55
C ALA A 85 13.35 1.35 1.78
N ASP A 86 13.55 1.88 2.99
CA ASP A 86 13.11 3.23 3.41
C ASP A 86 11.63 3.51 3.15
N LEU A 87 10.80 2.47 3.21
CA LEU A 87 9.37 2.57 2.98
C LEU A 87 8.67 3.36 4.08
N CYS A 88 7.62 4.07 3.72
CA CYS A 88 6.83 4.87 4.67
C CYS A 88 7.67 5.87 5.47
N ASN A 89 8.73 6.39 4.88
CA ASN A 89 9.54 7.45 5.46
C ASN A 89 9.21 8.80 4.80
N PRO A 90 8.36 9.63 5.42
CA PRO A 90 7.96 10.92 4.85
C PRO A 90 9.11 11.95 4.85
N HIS A 91 10.20 11.66 5.55
CA HIS A 91 11.33 12.58 5.75
C HIS A 91 12.63 12.01 5.18
N GLN A 92 12.59 11.44 3.99
CA GLN A 92 13.76 10.82 3.34
C GLN A 92 14.98 11.74 3.24
N THR A 93 14.75 13.03 3.09
CA THR A 93 15.83 14.04 3.00
C THR A 93 16.37 14.48 4.35
N VAL A 94 15.68 14.20 5.45
CA VAL A 94 16.08 14.61 6.81
C VAL A 94 16.40 13.36 7.63
N ARG A 95 17.69 13.11 7.81
CA ARG A 95 18.17 12.01 8.66
C ARG A 95 18.16 12.48 10.12
N ASP A 96 17.05 12.24 10.79
CA ASP A 96 16.87 12.54 12.20
C ASP A 96 16.82 11.22 13.00
N PRO A 97 17.79 10.94 13.87
CA PRO A 97 17.83 9.70 14.66
C PRO A 97 16.60 9.50 15.54
N PHE A 98 16.05 10.57 16.11
CA PHE A 98 14.84 10.49 16.92
C PHE A 98 13.63 10.01 16.11
N ARG A 99 13.40 10.60 14.94
CA ARG A 99 12.30 10.21 14.04
C ARG A 99 12.49 8.80 13.50
N SER A 100 13.72 8.42 13.19
CA SER A 100 14.05 7.06 12.76
C SER A 100 13.70 6.03 13.84
N THR A 101 14.08 6.32 15.09
CA THR A 101 13.75 5.46 16.23
C THR A 101 12.24 5.38 16.47
N LEU A 102 11.56 6.51 16.41
CA LEU A 102 10.09 6.56 16.57
C LEU A 102 9.38 5.73 15.51
N ARG A 103 9.82 5.85 14.23
CA ARG A 103 9.31 5.08 13.11
C ARG A 103 9.55 3.59 13.31
N ALA A 104 10.76 3.17 13.65
CA ALA A 104 11.10 1.77 13.90
C ALA A 104 10.25 1.17 15.03
N ASN A 105 10.10 1.89 16.14
CA ASN A 105 9.28 1.45 17.26
C ASN A 105 7.79 1.34 16.92
N PHE A 106 7.27 2.27 16.11
CA PHE A 106 5.89 2.20 15.63
C PHE A 106 5.64 0.95 14.77
N PHE A 107 6.49 0.73 13.75
CA PHE A 107 6.31 -0.42 12.86
C PHE A 107 6.59 -1.75 13.53
N LYS A 108 7.54 -1.80 14.47
CA LYS A 108 7.76 -3.00 15.30
C LYS A 108 6.48 -3.41 16.01
N LYS A 109 5.86 -2.49 16.75
CA LYS A 109 4.60 -2.76 17.46
C LYS A 109 3.46 -3.12 16.51
N LEU A 110 3.39 -2.47 15.34
CA LEU A 110 2.38 -2.76 14.34
C LEU A 110 2.52 -4.18 13.81
N PHE A 111 3.71 -4.60 13.43
CA PHE A 111 3.96 -5.93 12.87
C PHE A 111 3.81 -7.06 13.90
N GLU A 112 3.99 -6.77 15.20
CA GLU A 112 3.71 -7.71 16.28
C GLU A 112 2.21 -7.98 16.47
N GLN A 113 1.35 -7.06 16.03
CA GLN A 113 -0.12 -7.14 16.20
C GLN A 113 -0.85 -7.59 14.94
N CYS A 114 -0.16 -7.68 13.79
CA CYS A 114 -0.75 -7.97 12.50
C CYS A 114 -0.12 -9.20 11.87
N GLU A 115 -0.87 -9.85 10.98
CA GLU A 115 -0.28 -10.80 10.04
C GLU A 115 0.40 -10.02 8.92
N VAL A 116 1.66 -10.30 8.66
CA VAL A 116 2.43 -9.60 7.63
C VAL A 116 2.71 -10.52 6.45
N TYR A 117 2.43 -10.02 5.27
CA TYR A 117 2.67 -10.71 4.02
C TYR A 117 3.52 -9.85 3.09
N MET A 118 4.43 -10.50 2.37
CA MET A 118 5.12 -9.92 1.24
C MET A 118 4.49 -10.45 -0.04
N VAL A 119 4.13 -9.55 -0.96
CA VAL A 119 3.54 -9.89 -2.25
C VAL A 119 4.46 -9.40 -3.36
N ASN A 120 4.88 -10.33 -4.21
CA ASN A 120 5.72 -10.02 -5.37
C ASN A 120 4.85 -9.57 -6.54
N THR A 121 5.07 -8.35 -7.02
CA THR A 121 4.29 -7.67 -8.06
C THR A 121 4.92 -7.77 -9.44
N THR A 122 5.60 -8.88 -9.74
CA THR A 122 6.20 -9.12 -11.07
C THR A 122 5.18 -9.50 -12.13
N GLY A 123 4.01 -9.98 -11.73
CA GLY A 123 2.88 -10.27 -12.60
C GLY A 123 2.06 -9.04 -12.95
N THR A 124 0.85 -9.27 -13.45
CA THR A 124 -0.11 -8.23 -13.77
C THR A 124 -0.72 -7.60 -12.51
N PRO A 125 -1.29 -6.39 -12.59
CA PRO A 125 -2.04 -5.79 -11.49
C PRO A 125 -3.21 -6.67 -11.03
N GLN A 126 -3.89 -7.36 -11.95
CA GLN A 126 -5.00 -8.26 -11.66
C GLN A 126 -4.55 -9.47 -10.85
N GLU A 127 -3.42 -10.09 -11.22
CA GLU A 127 -2.84 -11.19 -10.45
C GLU A 127 -2.42 -10.75 -9.05
N THR A 128 -1.83 -9.57 -8.93
CA THR A 128 -1.47 -8.97 -7.64
C THR A 128 -2.72 -8.74 -6.78
N GLN A 129 -3.78 -8.19 -7.35
CA GLN A 129 -5.04 -7.98 -6.65
C GLN A 129 -5.66 -9.31 -6.20
N ALA A 130 -5.69 -10.31 -7.07
CA ALA A 130 -6.21 -11.64 -6.73
C ALA A 130 -5.43 -12.28 -5.57
N ALA A 131 -4.11 -12.15 -5.57
CA ALA A 131 -3.26 -12.62 -4.47
C ALA A 131 -3.60 -11.92 -3.15
N ILE A 132 -3.79 -10.60 -3.17
CA ILE A 132 -4.17 -9.81 -1.99
C ILE A 132 -5.56 -10.21 -1.49
N ARG A 133 -6.55 -10.34 -2.37
CA ARG A 133 -7.91 -10.79 -2.00
C ARG A 133 -7.89 -12.14 -1.30
N LYS A 134 -7.09 -13.08 -1.80
CA LYS A 134 -6.93 -14.41 -1.18
C LYS A 134 -6.34 -14.31 0.24
N ILE A 135 -5.39 -13.42 0.48
CA ILE A 135 -4.82 -13.20 1.83
C ILE A 135 -5.90 -12.71 2.79
N VAL A 136 -6.70 -11.74 2.37
CA VAL A 136 -7.70 -11.10 3.24
C VAL A 136 -9.03 -11.87 3.31
N GLY A 137 -9.17 -12.97 2.56
CA GLY A 137 -10.37 -13.80 2.57
C GLY A 137 -11.59 -13.16 1.90
N VAL A 138 -11.36 -12.32 0.89
CA VAL A 138 -12.42 -11.69 0.08
C VAL A 138 -12.35 -12.28 -1.33
N GLU A 139 -13.43 -12.94 -1.75
CA GLU A 139 -13.60 -13.46 -3.11
C GLU A 139 -13.95 -12.36 -4.13
#